data_0365d4d769b93c4d0ae6b52c6c86470e
#
_entry.id   0365d4d769b93c4d0ae6b52c6c86470e
#
_cell.length_a   1.000
_cell.length_b   1.000
_cell.length_c   1.000
_cell.angle_alpha   90.00
_cell.angle_beta   90.00
_cell.angle_gamma   90.00
#
_symmetry.space_group_name_H-M   'P 1'
#
loop_
_entity.id
_entity.type
_entity.pdbx_description
1 polymer ?
#
loop_
_entity_poly.entity_id
_entity_poly.type
_entity_poly.pdbx_seq_one_letter_code
_entity_poly.pdbx_strand_id
1 'polypeptide(L)'
;MTAKINLTEPYQAVPLPKEAVCVTVARTLDDLVQAIAIRSVVYMGEQLCPYDEEFDGNDFAGATHLIARIGSQPVGALRLRWFCDFAKLERLTVMPHCRGGAVPRALLDAAFELAAKKGYRRIMGHTQVRLAPTLKRLAKVGVREGRAPFVFSDHEYVETIKELTPPDDAITIDSDPLVVLRPEGQWDRPGVLDRSAARPATNPC
;
A
#
# COMPACT_ATOMS: atom_id res chain seq x y z
N MET A 1 31.52 -1.82 -35.59
CA MET A 1 31.96 -1.94 -34.17
C MET A 1 30.80 -2.54 -33.37
N THR A 2 30.89 -3.80 -33.03
CA THR A 2 29.87 -4.46 -32.20
C THR A 2 30.21 -4.18 -30.72
N ALA A 3 29.34 -3.46 -30.03
CA ALA A 3 29.49 -3.25 -28.60
C ALA A 3 29.41 -4.61 -27.89
N LYS A 4 30.46 -4.99 -27.17
CA LYS A 4 30.44 -6.17 -26.29
C LYS A 4 29.63 -5.81 -25.06
N ILE A 5 28.45 -6.41 -24.91
CA ILE A 5 27.67 -6.34 -23.67
C ILE A 5 28.42 -7.17 -22.63
N ASN A 6 28.91 -6.53 -21.57
CA ASN A 6 29.54 -7.23 -20.46
C ASN A 6 28.47 -7.56 -19.39
N LEU A 7 27.98 -8.79 -19.38
CA LEU A 7 26.95 -9.28 -18.46
C LEU A 7 27.52 -9.78 -17.11
N THR A 8 28.80 -9.56 -16.84
CA THR A 8 29.50 -10.16 -15.69
C THR A 8 29.86 -9.17 -14.58
N GLU A 9 29.45 -7.91 -14.67
CA GLU A 9 29.65 -7.00 -13.53
C GLU A 9 28.65 -7.36 -12.43
N PRO A 10 29.14 -7.70 -11.21
CA PRO A 10 28.23 -7.96 -10.10
C PRO A 10 27.44 -6.69 -9.78
N TYR A 11 26.12 -6.86 -9.59
CA TYR A 11 25.26 -5.78 -9.12
C TYR A 11 25.82 -5.21 -7.81
N GLN A 12 26.35 -4.01 -7.84
CA GLN A 12 26.74 -3.30 -6.63
C GLN A 12 25.50 -2.63 -6.06
N ALA A 13 25.08 -3.08 -4.88
CA ALA A 13 24.02 -2.44 -4.15
C ALA A 13 24.40 -0.97 -3.87
N VAL A 14 23.70 -0.05 -4.52
CA VAL A 14 23.90 1.39 -4.25
C VAL A 14 23.42 1.64 -2.82
N PRO A 15 24.22 2.27 -1.95
CA PRO A 15 23.77 2.65 -0.62
C PRO A 15 22.52 3.53 -0.72
N LEU A 16 21.49 3.21 0.06
CA LEU A 16 20.27 4.04 0.08
C LEU A 16 20.62 5.44 0.55
N PRO A 17 20.11 6.48 -0.12
CA PRO A 17 20.28 7.85 0.32
C PRO A 17 19.66 8.02 1.72
N LYS A 18 20.22 8.92 2.54
CA LYS A 18 19.68 9.31 3.86
C LYS A 18 18.44 10.22 3.71
N GLU A 19 17.59 9.91 2.75
CA GLU A 19 16.37 10.66 2.48
C GLU A 19 15.19 10.13 3.30
N ALA A 20 14.18 10.99 3.49
CA ALA A 20 12.96 10.63 4.18
C ALA A 20 12.18 9.59 3.37
N VAL A 21 11.51 8.66 4.06
CA VAL A 21 10.59 7.72 3.42
C VAL A 21 9.37 8.49 2.91
N CYS A 22 9.09 8.36 1.62
CA CYS A 22 7.88 8.89 0.99
C CYS A 22 6.94 7.73 0.63
N VAL A 23 5.66 7.84 1.00
CA VAL A 23 4.63 6.85 0.63
C VAL A 23 3.64 7.49 -0.31
N THR A 24 3.33 6.81 -1.41
CA THR A 24 2.37 7.27 -2.42
C THR A 24 1.38 6.19 -2.78
N VAL A 25 0.18 6.59 -3.21
CA VAL A 25 -0.77 5.70 -3.89
C VAL A 25 -0.24 5.42 -5.30
N ALA A 26 -0.22 4.16 -5.70
CA ALA A 26 0.09 3.76 -7.07
C ALA A 26 -1.01 4.25 -8.02
N ARG A 27 -0.64 4.97 -9.07
CA ARG A 27 -1.58 5.57 -10.04
C ARG A 27 -1.25 5.24 -11.48
N THR A 28 -0.09 4.72 -11.72
CA THR A 28 0.39 4.34 -13.04
C THR A 28 0.64 2.83 -13.09
N LEU A 29 0.69 2.28 -14.29
CA LEU A 29 1.10 0.89 -14.47
C LEU A 29 2.52 0.66 -13.93
N ASP A 30 3.42 1.61 -14.10
CA ASP A 30 4.78 1.53 -13.57
C ASP A 30 4.80 1.44 -12.04
N ASP A 31 3.98 2.26 -11.36
CA ASP A 31 3.82 2.15 -9.89
C ASP A 31 3.34 0.75 -9.49
N LEU A 32 2.33 0.21 -10.19
CA LEU A 32 1.82 -1.13 -9.88
C LEU A 32 2.88 -2.21 -10.10
N VAL A 33 3.63 -2.13 -11.20
CA VAL A 33 4.74 -3.04 -11.49
C VAL A 33 5.81 -2.98 -10.40
N GLN A 34 6.15 -1.79 -9.91
CA GLN A 34 7.09 -1.63 -8.79
C GLN A 34 6.57 -2.30 -7.50
N ALA A 35 5.28 -2.10 -7.17
CA ALA A 35 4.67 -2.76 -6.00
C ALA A 35 4.70 -4.28 -6.13
N ILE A 36 4.35 -4.82 -7.29
CA ILE A 36 4.38 -6.25 -7.60
C ILE A 36 5.82 -6.79 -7.51
N ALA A 37 6.79 -6.09 -8.06
CA ALA A 37 8.20 -6.51 -8.02
C ALA A 37 8.71 -6.65 -6.58
N ILE A 38 8.42 -5.67 -5.70
CA ILE A 38 8.79 -5.74 -4.27
C ILE A 38 8.11 -6.94 -3.60
N ARG A 39 6.83 -7.15 -3.85
CA ARG A 39 6.05 -8.27 -3.31
C ARG A 39 6.62 -9.61 -3.76
N SER A 40 6.95 -9.74 -5.04
CA SER A 40 7.53 -10.97 -5.59
C SER A 40 8.87 -11.31 -4.97
N VAL A 41 9.75 -10.32 -4.75
CA VAL A 41 11.04 -10.54 -4.06
C VAL A 41 10.81 -11.09 -2.65
N VAL A 42 9.85 -10.54 -1.90
CA VAL A 42 9.61 -10.92 -0.51
C VAL A 42 8.79 -12.21 -0.40
N TYR A 43 7.64 -12.30 -1.08
CA TYR A 43 6.78 -13.47 -0.93
C TYR A 43 7.31 -14.67 -1.71
N MET A 44 7.66 -14.50 -2.96
CA MET A 44 8.10 -15.63 -3.79
C MET A 44 9.59 -15.92 -3.59
N GLY A 45 10.44 -14.90 -3.54
CA GLY A 45 11.89 -15.08 -3.43
C GLY A 45 12.35 -15.50 -2.03
N GLU A 46 11.79 -14.91 -0.96
CA GLU A 46 12.23 -15.22 0.41
C GLU A 46 11.32 -16.23 1.13
N GLN A 47 10.00 -16.10 0.96
CA GLN A 47 9.03 -16.92 1.68
C GLN A 47 8.57 -18.14 0.88
N LEU A 48 9.03 -18.28 -0.36
CA LEU A 48 8.70 -19.39 -1.28
C LEU A 48 7.19 -19.55 -1.51
N CYS A 49 6.45 -18.44 -1.39
CA CYS A 49 5.01 -18.40 -1.63
C CYS A 49 4.71 -18.81 -3.08
N PRO A 50 3.80 -19.74 -3.34
CA PRO A 50 3.40 -20.12 -4.68
C PRO A 50 2.87 -18.93 -5.48
N TYR A 51 3.05 -18.98 -6.80
CA TYR A 51 2.61 -17.92 -7.72
C TYR A 51 1.12 -17.60 -7.55
N ASP A 52 0.25 -18.60 -7.53
CA ASP A 52 -1.21 -18.44 -7.46
C ASP A 52 -1.68 -17.87 -6.11
N GLU A 53 -0.90 -18.04 -5.04
CA GLU A 53 -1.19 -17.45 -3.75
C GLU A 53 -0.76 -15.99 -3.68
N GLU A 54 0.33 -15.60 -4.34
CA GLU A 54 0.74 -14.20 -4.41
C GLU A 54 -0.14 -13.41 -5.37
N PHE A 55 -0.43 -13.95 -6.55
CA PHE A 55 -1.27 -13.34 -7.57
C PHE A 55 -2.71 -13.86 -7.49
N ASP A 56 -3.37 -13.51 -6.42
CA ASP A 56 -4.70 -13.97 -6.01
C ASP A 56 -5.89 -13.35 -6.80
N GLY A 57 -5.60 -12.63 -7.87
CA GLY A 57 -6.60 -11.98 -8.74
C GLY A 57 -7.20 -10.69 -8.17
N ASN A 58 -6.78 -10.25 -6.97
CA ASN A 58 -7.36 -9.06 -6.33
C ASN A 58 -6.61 -7.74 -6.60
N ASP A 59 -5.53 -7.76 -7.37
CA ASP A 59 -4.71 -6.56 -7.59
C ASP A 59 -5.43 -5.51 -8.45
N PHE A 60 -6.33 -5.95 -9.36
CA PHE A 60 -7.13 -5.08 -10.23
C PHE A 60 -8.59 -4.93 -9.80
N ALA A 61 -8.99 -5.58 -8.71
CA ALA A 61 -10.39 -5.61 -8.25
C ALA A 61 -10.71 -4.47 -7.27
N GLY A 62 -10.44 -3.23 -7.64
CA GLY A 62 -10.66 -2.06 -6.79
C GLY A 62 -9.68 -1.96 -5.60
N ALA A 63 -8.55 -2.62 -5.69
CA ALA A 63 -7.50 -2.52 -4.67
C ALA A 63 -6.71 -1.21 -4.83
N THR A 64 -6.26 -0.67 -3.70
CA THR A 64 -5.32 0.45 -3.66
C THR A 64 -3.95 -0.05 -3.24
N HIS A 65 -2.93 0.25 -4.03
CA HIS A 65 -1.55 -0.08 -3.71
C HIS A 65 -0.81 1.15 -3.20
N LEU A 66 -0.12 1.01 -2.07
CA LEU A 66 0.80 1.99 -1.53
C LEU A 66 2.23 1.56 -1.79
N ILE A 67 3.08 2.50 -2.15
CA ILE A 67 4.51 2.28 -2.39
C ILE A 67 5.31 3.22 -1.52
N ALA A 68 6.23 2.67 -0.74
CA ALA A 68 7.23 3.42 -0.01
C ALA A 68 8.51 3.54 -0.85
N ARG A 69 9.05 4.75 -0.93
CA ARG A 69 10.31 5.05 -1.62
C ARG A 69 11.28 5.79 -0.70
N ILE A 70 12.57 5.57 -0.93
CA ILE A 70 13.66 6.38 -0.40
C ILE A 70 14.35 7.00 -1.60
N GLY A 71 14.25 8.31 -1.77
CA GLY A 71 14.55 8.96 -3.04
C GLY A 71 13.66 8.41 -4.15
N SER A 72 14.26 7.97 -5.25
CA SER A 72 13.54 7.31 -6.36
C SER A 72 13.39 5.78 -6.19
N GLN A 73 14.07 5.19 -5.20
CA GLN A 73 14.12 3.74 -5.02
C GLN A 73 12.87 3.21 -4.32
N PRO A 74 12.06 2.34 -4.95
CA PRO A 74 10.94 1.67 -4.28
C PRO A 74 11.48 0.60 -3.33
N VAL A 75 11.06 0.67 -2.06
CA VAL A 75 11.60 -0.16 -0.97
C VAL A 75 10.54 -0.89 -0.16
N GLY A 76 9.28 -0.59 -0.38
CA GLY A 76 8.18 -1.27 0.31
C GLY A 76 6.86 -1.10 -0.42
N ALA A 77 5.94 -2.03 -0.22
CA ALA A 77 4.60 -2.01 -0.79
C ALA A 77 3.57 -2.52 0.21
N LEU A 78 2.32 -2.11 0.01
CA LEU A 78 1.17 -2.53 0.78
C LEU A 78 -0.06 -2.47 -0.12
N ARG A 79 -0.98 -3.45 0.00
CA ARG A 79 -2.26 -3.47 -0.67
C ARG A 79 -3.40 -3.21 0.32
N LEU A 80 -4.33 -2.33 -0.05
CA LEU A 80 -5.60 -2.13 0.65
C LEU A 80 -6.74 -2.64 -0.23
N ARG A 81 -7.69 -3.33 0.39
CA ARG A 81 -8.98 -3.66 -0.22
C ARG A 81 -10.10 -3.05 0.60
N TRP A 82 -11.16 -2.68 -0.09
CA TRP A 82 -12.27 -1.95 0.47
C TRP A 82 -13.51 -2.85 0.55
N PHE A 83 -14.05 -3.03 1.74
CA PHE A 83 -15.28 -3.75 2.01
C PHE A 83 -16.31 -2.78 2.56
N CYS A 84 -17.56 -3.22 2.75
CA CYS A 84 -18.64 -2.34 3.11
C CYS A 84 -18.35 -1.51 4.38
N ASP A 85 -17.90 -2.15 5.46
CA ASP A 85 -17.75 -1.54 6.80
C ASP A 85 -16.33 -1.61 7.36
N PHE A 86 -15.37 -2.15 6.61
CA PHE A 86 -13.95 -2.19 6.98
C PHE A 86 -13.03 -2.14 5.77
N ALA A 87 -11.83 -1.63 5.98
CA ALA A 87 -10.73 -1.76 5.04
C ALA A 87 -9.89 -3.00 5.40
N LYS A 88 -9.35 -3.69 4.42
CA LYS A 88 -8.45 -4.83 4.63
C LYS A 88 -7.03 -4.48 4.20
N LEU A 89 -6.09 -4.60 5.14
CA LEU A 89 -4.67 -4.42 4.91
C LEU A 89 -4.05 -5.75 4.53
N GLU A 90 -3.38 -5.79 3.39
CA GLU A 90 -2.78 -6.98 2.81
C GLU A 90 -1.42 -6.67 2.22
N ARG A 91 -0.63 -7.70 1.98
CA ARG A 91 0.61 -7.63 1.19
C ARG A 91 1.61 -6.55 1.68
N LEU A 92 1.66 -6.31 3.01
CA LEU A 92 2.70 -5.44 3.57
C LEU A 92 4.07 -6.10 3.39
N THR A 93 4.88 -5.51 2.56
CA THR A 93 6.23 -5.97 2.23
C THR A 93 7.25 -4.85 2.32
N VAL A 94 8.45 -5.18 2.77
CA VAL A 94 9.58 -4.25 2.83
C VAL A 94 10.83 -4.99 2.40
N MET A 95 11.60 -4.38 1.52
CA MET A 95 12.89 -4.91 1.06
C MET A 95 13.80 -5.23 2.27
N PRO A 96 14.55 -6.36 2.27
CA PRO A 96 15.28 -6.85 3.44
C PRO A 96 16.15 -5.80 4.11
N HIS A 97 16.89 -5.04 3.33
CA HIS A 97 17.82 -4.01 3.79
C HIS A 97 17.13 -2.74 4.35
N CYS A 98 15.78 -2.64 4.22
CA CYS A 98 14.99 -1.51 4.73
C CYS A 98 14.09 -1.91 5.92
N ARG A 99 14.19 -3.15 6.41
CA ARG A 99 13.39 -3.65 7.54
C ARG A 99 13.87 -3.08 8.87
N GLY A 100 12.97 -3.06 9.87
CA GLY A 100 13.27 -2.58 11.22
C GLY A 100 13.37 -1.06 11.36
N GLY A 101 13.26 -0.31 10.26
CA GLY A 101 13.33 1.14 10.22
C GLY A 101 11.98 1.84 10.03
N ALA A 102 12.01 3.02 9.42
CA ALA A 102 10.84 3.87 9.20
C ALA A 102 9.86 3.35 8.13
N VAL A 103 10.32 2.53 7.18
CA VAL A 103 9.54 2.13 6.00
C VAL A 103 8.23 1.41 6.36
N PRO A 104 8.24 0.31 7.17
CA PRO A 104 6.99 -0.37 7.51
C PRO A 104 6.05 0.52 8.31
N ARG A 105 6.57 1.40 9.17
CA ARG A 105 5.78 2.37 9.92
C ARG A 105 5.10 3.38 8.99
N ALA A 106 5.83 3.95 8.05
CA ALA A 106 5.30 4.92 7.10
C ALA A 106 4.19 4.30 6.22
N LEU A 107 4.36 3.05 5.76
CA LEU A 107 3.33 2.33 5.00
C LEU A 107 2.05 2.11 5.82
N LEU A 108 2.19 1.72 7.08
CA LEU A 108 1.04 1.50 7.96
C LEU A 108 0.32 2.82 8.28
N ASP A 109 1.06 3.87 8.62
CA ASP A 109 0.48 5.18 8.93
C ASP A 109 -0.26 5.74 7.70
N ALA A 110 0.32 5.66 6.50
CA ALA A 110 -0.34 6.08 5.26
C ALA A 110 -1.61 5.25 4.94
N ALA A 111 -1.58 3.94 5.21
CA ALA A 111 -2.75 3.07 5.02
C ALA A 111 -3.90 3.44 5.98
N PHE A 112 -3.58 3.74 7.23
CA PHE A 112 -4.57 4.14 8.23
C PHE A 112 -5.17 5.51 7.92
N GLU A 113 -4.32 6.47 7.55
CA GLU A 113 -4.74 7.81 7.13
C GLU A 113 -5.67 7.74 5.91
N LEU A 114 -5.29 6.99 4.88
CA LEU A 114 -6.09 6.81 3.68
C LEU A 114 -7.44 6.16 3.99
N ALA A 115 -7.46 5.10 4.81
CA ALA A 115 -8.70 4.43 5.19
C ALA A 115 -9.60 5.34 6.03
N ALA A 116 -9.04 6.07 7.00
CA ALA A 116 -9.79 7.04 7.79
C ALA A 116 -10.36 8.17 6.93
N LYS A 117 -9.58 8.70 5.97
CA LYS A 117 -10.01 9.73 5.02
C LYS A 117 -11.16 9.27 4.13
N LYS A 118 -11.22 7.99 3.79
CA LYS A 118 -12.35 7.36 3.08
C LYS A 118 -13.54 7.04 3.99
N GLY A 119 -13.51 7.43 5.27
CA GLY A 119 -14.61 7.23 6.22
C GLY A 119 -14.62 5.90 6.96
N TYR A 120 -13.63 5.02 6.72
CA TYR A 120 -13.57 3.73 7.41
C TYR A 120 -13.19 3.90 8.89
N ARG A 121 -13.93 3.21 9.75
CA ARG A 121 -13.70 3.18 11.20
C ARG A 121 -12.86 1.98 11.65
N ARG A 122 -12.62 1.02 10.77
CA ARG A 122 -11.87 -0.19 11.06
C ARG A 122 -10.99 -0.58 9.89
N ILE A 123 -9.81 -1.03 10.22
CA ILE A 123 -8.93 -1.73 9.29
C ILE A 123 -8.51 -3.06 9.90
N MET A 124 -8.63 -4.11 9.12
CA MET A 124 -8.24 -5.46 9.56
C MET A 124 -7.19 -6.07 8.64
N GLY A 125 -6.45 -7.03 9.13
CA GLY A 125 -5.49 -7.80 8.35
C GLY A 125 -5.34 -9.21 8.88
N HIS A 126 -4.81 -10.09 8.04
CA HIS A 126 -4.35 -11.40 8.44
C HIS A 126 -2.83 -11.34 8.62
N THR A 127 -2.38 -11.63 9.82
CA THR A 127 -0.97 -11.46 10.21
C THR A 127 -0.43 -12.77 10.72
N GLN A 128 0.73 -13.19 10.22
CA GLN A 128 1.42 -14.35 10.80
C GLN A 128 1.62 -14.14 12.30
N VAL A 129 1.32 -15.15 13.12
CA VAL A 129 1.36 -15.08 14.59
C VAL A 129 2.67 -14.45 15.07
N ARG A 130 3.80 -14.84 14.48
CA ARG A 130 5.13 -14.31 14.82
C ARG A 130 5.31 -12.79 14.59
N LEU A 131 4.50 -12.20 13.71
CA LEU A 131 4.59 -10.77 13.37
C LEU A 131 3.60 -9.90 14.14
N ALA A 132 2.56 -10.48 14.78
CA ALA A 132 1.55 -9.74 15.52
C ALA A 132 2.15 -8.83 16.63
N PRO A 133 3.13 -9.28 17.45
CA PRO A 133 3.77 -8.40 18.44
C PRO A 133 4.48 -7.20 17.80
N THR A 134 5.06 -7.39 16.63
CA THR A 134 5.74 -6.32 15.89
C THR A 134 4.73 -5.27 15.41
N LEU A 135 3.59 -5.68 14.84
CA LEU A 135 2.53 -4.75 14.43
C LEU A 135 1.93 -4.00 15.61
N LYS A 136 1.72 -4.68 16.75
CA LYS A 136 1.24 -4.04 17.98
C LYS A 136 2.20 -2.94 18.45
N ARG A 137 3.50 -3.22 18.48
CA ARG A 137 4.53 -2.25 18.87
C ARG A 137 4.65 -1.10 17.87
N LEU A 138 4.63 -1.42 16.57
CA LEU A 138 4.91 -0.47 15.51
C LEU A 138 3.75 0.48 15.26
N ALA A 139 2.53 -0.01 15.28
CA ALA A 139 1.35 0.73 14.80
C ALA A 139 0.10 0.58 15.69
N LYS A 140 0.23 -0.01 16.88
CA LYS A 140 -0.87 -0.27 17.81
C LYS A 140 -2.02 -1.07 17.16
N VAL A 141 -1.67 -2.02 16.29
CA VAL A 141 -2.61 -3.00 15.72
C VAL A 141 -2.75 -4.14 16.70
N GLY A 142 -3.95 -4.44 17.14
CA GLY A 142 -4.26 -5.52 18.08
C GLY A 142 -4.66 -6.81 17.37
N VAL A 143 -4.55 -7.94 18.06
CA VAL A 143 -5.19 -9.20 17.64
C VAL A 143 -6.68 -9.07 17.95
N ARG A 144 -7.53 -9.49 17.01
CA ARG A 144 -8.98 -9.44 17.16
C ARG A 144 -9.43 -10.50 18.15
N GLU A 145 -10.08 -10.07 19.23
CA GLU A 145 -10.60 -10.96 20.27
C GLU A 145 -11.72 -11.87 19.73
N GLY A 146 -11.83 -13.07 20.31
CA GLY A 146 -12.88 -14.04 19.96
C GLY A 146 -12.68 -14.74 18.61
N ARG A 147 -11.53 -14.58 17.96
CA ARG A 147 -11.16 -15.29 16.74
C ARG A 147 -9.99 -16.22 17.01
N ALA A 148 -10.16 -17.50 16.69
CA ALA A 148 -9.09 -18.47 16.77
C ALA A 148 -8.06 -18.22 15.67
N PRO A 149 -6.76 -18.52 15.90
CA PRO A 149 -5.77 -18.60 14.83
C PRO A 149 -6.19 -19.62 13.78
N PHE A 150 -5.75 -19.42 12.56
CA PHE A 150 -6.01 -20.32 11.44
C PHE A 150 -4.76 -20.49 10.60
N VAL A 151 -4.70 -21.58 9.84
CA VAL A 151 -3.56 -21.91 9.00
C VAL A 151 -3.96 -21.72 7.54
N PHE A 152 -3.17 -20.99 6.79
CA PHE A 152 -3.16 -21.04 5.33
C PHE A 152 -1.72 -20.94 4.83
N SER A 153 -1.45 -21.54 3.65
CA SER A 153 -0.08 -21.80 3.27
C SER A 153 0.64 -22.57 4.38
N ASP A 154 1.89 -22.27 4.67
CA ASP A 154 2.70 -22.99 5.68
C ASP A 154 2.70 -22.33 7.06
N HIS A 155 1.85 -21.32 7.27
CA HIS A 155 1.95 -20.47 8.46
C HIS A 155 0.63 -20.33 9.20
N GLU A 156 0.74 -20.15 10.51
CA GLU A 156 -0.37 -19.79 11.38
C GLU A 156 -0.58 -18.26 11.39
N TYR A 157 -1.84 -17.86 11.21
CA TYR A 157 -2.27 -16.47 11.15
C TYR A 157 -3.29 -16.14 12.24
N VAL A 158 -3.30 -14.87 12.60
CA VAL A 158 -4.35 -14.27 13.43
C VAL A 158 -5.00 -13.12 12.67
N GLU A 159 -6.29 -12.90 12.94
CA GLU A 159 -6.94 -11.65 12.53
C GLU A 159 -6.40 -10.51 13.40
N THR A 160 -5.95 -9.45 12.76
CA THR A 160 -5.53 -8.22 13.43
C THR A 160 -6.48 -7.09 13.06
N ILE A 161 -6.72 -6.19 14.01
CA ILE A 161 -7.64 -5.08 13.84
C ILE A 161 -7.07 -3.80 14.45
N LYS A 162 -7.42 -2.68 13.84
CA LYS A 162 -7.19 -1.35 14.38
C LYS A 162 -8.42 -0.49 14.15
N GLU A 163 -8.92 0.12 15.22
CA GLU A 163 -9.94 1.15 15.14
C GLU A 163 -9.34 2.45 14.59
N LEU A 164 -10.10 3.12 13.74
CA LEU A 164 -9.75 4.38 13.11
C LEU A 164 -10.78 5.44 13.47
N THR A 165 -10.34 6.70 13.50
CA THR A 165 -11.24 7.85 13.62
C THR A 165 -11.19 8.63 12.32
N PRO A 166 -12.27 8.59 11.50
CA PRO A 166 -12.35 9.45 10.33
C PRO A 166 -12.22 10.92 10.73
N PRO A 167 -11.45 11.72 9.99
CA PRO A 167 -11.38 13.15 10.22
C PRO A 167 -12.70 13.85 9.82
N ASP A 168 -12.90 15.07 10.27
CA ASP A 168 -14.12 15.84 9.97
C ASP A 168 -14.31 16.08 8.46
N ASP A 169 -13.23 16.12 7.71
CA ASP A 169 -13.22 16.27 6.26
C ASP A 169 -13.09 14.91 5.52
N ALA A 170 -13.49 13.80 6.15
CA ALA A 170 -13.56 12.50 5.49
C ALA A 170 -14.47 12.57 4.24
N ILE A 171 -14.13 11.76 3.23
CA ILE A 171 -14.92 11.70 1.99
C ILE A 171 -16.26 11.02 2.25
N THR A 172 -17.34 11.73 1.98
CA THR A 172 -18.72 11.26 2.12
C THR A 172 -19.53 11.60 0.87
N ILE A 173 -20.76 11.15 0.83
CA ILE A 173 -21.69 11.50 -0.27
C ILE A 173 -21.98 13.02 -0.32
N ASP A 174 -21.81 13.72 0.80
CA ASP A 174 -22.04 15.16 0.93
C ASP A 174 -20.77 16.00 0.67
N SER A 175 -19.66 15.35 0.33
CA SER A 175 -18.41 16.04 -0.03
C SER A 175 -18.58 16.84 -1.31
N ASP A 176 -17.84 17.95 -1.43
CA ASP A 176 -17.81 18.75 -2.67
C ASP A 176 -17.55 17.85 -3.89
N PRO A 177 -18.38 17.96 -4.95
CA PRO A 177 -18.24 17.12 -6.15
C PRO A 177 -16.85 17.15 -6.77
N LEU A 178 -16.17 18.30 -6.79
CA LEU A 178 -14.82 18.40 -7.33
C LEU A 178 -13.81 17.64 -6.46
N VAL A 179 -14.00 17.64 -5.14
CA VAL A 179 -13.16 16.86 -4.22
C VAL A 179 -13.31 15.36 -4.51
N VAL A 180 -14.55 14.87 -4.66
CA VAL A 180 -14.82 13.46 -4.97
C VAL A 180 -14.18 13.01 -6.29
N LEU A 181 -14.08 13.92 -7.27
CA LEU A 181 -13.47 13.66 -8.58
C LEU A 181 -11.92 13.64 -8.55
N ARG A 182 -11.30 14.08 -7.45
CA ARG A 182 -9.83 14.09 -7.35
C ARG A 182 -9.28 12.66 -7.22
N PRO A 183 -8.04 12.42 -7.68
CA PRO A 183 -7.41 11.12 -7.53
C PRO A 183 -7.32 10.68 -6.06
N GLU A 184 -7.50 9.40 -5.80
CA GLU A 184 -7.38 8.81 -4.47
C GLU A 184 -6.07 9.21 -3.78
N GLY A 185 -6.17 9.65 -2.52
CA GLY A 185 -5.03 10.15 -1.74
C GLY A 185 -4.53 11.55 -2.15
N GLN A 186 -5.29 12.30 -2.96
CA GLN A 186 -4.98 13.69 -3.34
C GLN A 186 -6.18 14.63 -3.19
N TRP A 187 -7.09 14.33 -2.29
CA TRP A 187 -8.30 15.14 -2.08
C TRP A 187 -8.02 16.54 -1.51
N ASP A 188 -6.87 16.75 -0.90
CA ASP A 188 -6.40 17.99 -0.29
C ASP A 188 -5.87 19.05 -1.28
N ARG A 189 -5.74 18.69 -2.56
CA ARG A 189 -5.18 19.58 -3.57
C ARG A 189 -5.96 19.55 -4.89
N PRO A 190 -6.04 20.69 -5.62
CA PRO A 190 -6.75 20.75 -6.89
C PRO A 190 -6.23 19.72 -7.90
N GLY A 191 -7.15 18.97 -8.50
CA GLY A 191 -6.88 18.01 -9.57
C GLY A 191 -7.02 18.63 -10.98
N VAL A 192 -7.01 17.75 -11.99
CA VAL A 192 -7.17 18.16 -13.39
C VAL A 192 -8.57 18.75 -13.62
N LEU A 193 -9.60 18.17 -13.02
CA LEU A 193 -10.99 18.60 -13.24
C LEU A 193 -11.32 19.92 -12.53
N ASP A 194 -10.65 20.26 -11.43
CA ASP A 194 -10.77 21.59 -10.83
C ASP A 194 -10.37 22.69 -11.82
N ARG A 195 -9.34 22.45 -12.61
CA ARG A 195 -8.90 23.40 -13.67
C ARG A 195 -9.83 23.38 -14.87
N SER A 196 -10.47 22.26 -15.17
CA SER A 196 -11.42 22.13 -16.28
C SER A 196 -12.71 22.91 -16.03
N ALA A 197 -13.12 23.12 -14.78
CA ALA A 197 -14.30 23.90 -14.41
C ALA A 197 -14.23 25.36 -14.89
N ALA A 198 -13.01 25.91 -15.04
CA ALA A 198 -12.78 27.27 -15.55
C ALA A 198 -12.63 27.34 -17.09
N ARG A 199 -12.66 26.22 -17.79
CA ARG A 199 -12.53 26.16 -19.23
C ARG A 199 -13.87 26.50 -19.92
N PRO A 200 -13.87 27.28 -21.02
CA PRO A 200 -15.08 27.48 -21.84
C PRO A 200 -15.69 26.13 -22.26
N ALA A 201 -17.02 26.07 -22.31
CA ALA A 201 -17.70 24.89 -22.78
C ALA A 201 -17.19 24.49 -24.17
N THR A 202 -16.81 23.23 -24.33
CA THR A 202 -16.61 22.65 -25.65
C THR A 202 -17.97 22.45 -26.29
N ASN A 203 -18.06 22.63 -27.63
CA ASN A 203 -19.30 22.41 -28.32
C ASN A 203 -19.97 21.12 -27.88
N PRO A 204 -21.27 21.16 -27.50
CA PRO A 204 -22.00 19.94 -27.25
C PRO A 204 -21.98 19.07 -28.51
N CYS A 205 -21.65 17.80 -28.35
CA CYS A 205 -21.79 16.82 -29.41
C CYS A 205 -23.26 16.62 -29.74
#